data_1cf4c0c6af97ec8c949126e9b22306e0
#
_entry.id   1cf4c0c6af97ec8c949126e9b22306e0
#
_cell.length_a   1.000
_cell.length_b   1.000
_cell.length_c   1.000
_cell.angle_alpha   90.00
_cell.angle_beta   90.00
_cell.angle_gamma   90.00
#
_symmetry.space_group_name_H-M   'P 1'
#
loop_
_entity.id
_entity.type
_entity.pdbx_description
1 polymer ?
#
loop_
_entity_poly.entity_id
_entity_poly.type
_entity_poly.pdbx_seq_one_letter_code
_entity_poly.pdbx_strand_id
1 'polypeptide(L)'
;MALVDNVALYALGYAAHESHPMRLDQYCLNTVQRKYPCSDCADACPKNIDIAAKEISWRGCTNCNLCVTACPTQAIHESSASLDTALANAGSAGDVVVVACDQHKGQTNVRAHCLASIPWELAAALALKKPVVLKVKACRECQNDDLREGVHDLINSVKRFFGPEEFKKRIHSRVPEGAHAGSGASKRTAFEGAMSTVKRGAEELLSDIDKQGRVSHYRAILLETLREIPEEERPEVTWLTLTEDGNCRGCEICSKMCPHGAIELRIPEYAAEQKRREVEREVKRRKIPVIVEPSGSDSSDEVSFTYQAAPAGTSTQALSEAKEAALAAIDEELACNISRGQAFVYDASRCTQCGLCYMSCPEENIGGWAEITTRKLPAKVEHGLAVQLCEKCGRPFKPKADETKCAACSRMSFL
;
A
#
# COMPACT_ATOMS: atom_id res chain seq x y z
N MET A 1 -10.98 16.54 -5.89
CA MET A 1 -10.88 16.51 -7.35
C MET A 1 -9.61 15.79 -7.84
N ALA A 2 -8.40 16.06 -7.33
CA ALA A 2 -7.18 15.41 -7.81
C ALA A 2 -7.09 13.87 -7.64
N LEU A 3 -7.78 13.27 -6.68
CA LEU A 3 -7.78 11.81 -6.44
C LEU A 3 -8.65 11.04 -7.45
N VAL A 4 -9.80 11.61 -7.80
CA VAL A 4 -10.73 11.03 -8.79
C VAL A 4 -10.10 11.06 -10.18
N ASP A 5 -9.35 12.13 -10.49
CA ASP A 5 -8.64 12.27 -11.76
C ASP A 5 -7.54 11.22 -11.94
N ASN A 6 -6.81 10.87 -10.86
CA ASN A 6 -5.75 9.85 -10.92
C ASN A 6 -6.29 8.44 -11.10
N VAL A 7 -7.45 8.11 -10.52
CA VAL A 7 -8.10 6.80 -10.70
C VAL A 7 -8.71 6.66 -12.09
N ALA A 8 -9.33 7.72 -12.58
CA ALA A 8 -9.83 7.75 -13.95
C ALA A 8 -8.68 7.63 -14.97
N LEU A 9 -7.54 8.28 -14.72
CA LEU A 9 -6.32 8.15 -15.52
C LEU A 9 -5.73 6.73 -15.45
N TYR A 10 -5.75 6.08 -14.27
CA TYR A 10 -5.33 4.69 -14.12
C TYR A 10 -6.22 3.75 -14.93
N ALA A 11 -7.53 3.88 -14.80
CA ALA A 11 -8.50 3.08 -15.55
C ALA A 11 -8.43 3.34 -17.08
N LEU A 12 -8.18 4.59 -17.48
CA LEU A 12 -8.02 4.98 -18.88
C LEU A 12 -6.68 4.52 -19.47
N GLY A 13 -5.56 4.62 -18.70
CA GLY A 13 -4.25 4.10 -19.11
C GLY A 13 -4.26 2.59 -19.27
N TYR A 14 -4.93 1.89 -18.38
CA TYR A 14 -5.15 0.45 -18.43
C TYR A 14 -6.04 0.03 -19.64
N ALA A 15 -7.04 0.85 -19.96
CA ALA A 15 -7.91 0.64 -21.13
C ALA A 15 -7.26 1.05 -22.46
N ALA A 16 -6.29 1.98 -22.44
CA ALA A 16 -5.63 2.52 -23.63
C ALA A 16 -4.46 1.68 -24.15
N HIS A 17 -4.11 0.54 -23.48
CA HIS A 17 -2.95 -0.29 -23.83
C HIS A 17 -1.66 0.53 -24.04
N GLU A 18 -1.31 1.34 -23.05
CA GLU A 18 -0.04 2.03 -23.13
C GLU A 18 1.11 1.03 -23.20
N SER A 19 2.10 1.32 -24.04
CA SER A 19 3.25 0.44 -24.32
C SER A 19 4.34 0.50 -23.24
N HIS A 20 4.03 1.05 -22.06
CA HIS A 20 4.96 1.23 -20.94
C HIS A 20 4.25 1.17 -19.58
N PRO A 21 4.96 0.84 -18.50
CA PRO A 21 4.42 0.89 -17.14
C PRO A 21 3.96 2.30 -16.75
N MET A 22 3.06 2.40 -15.78
CA MET A 22 2.56 3.65 -15.25
C MET A 22 3.11 3.88 -13.83
N ARG A 23 3.54 5.12 -13.51
CA ARG A 23 3.95 5.51 -12.17
C ARG A 23 2.87 6.34 -11.49
N LEU A 24 2.49 5.92 -10.29
CA LEU A 24 1.60 6.65 -9.40
C LEU A 24 2.43 7.57 -8.49
N ASP A 25 2.45 8.84 -8.82
CA ASP A 25 3.30 9.84 -8.17
C ASP A 25 3.05 9.99 -6.66
N GLN A 26 1.81 9.76 -6.21
CA GLN A 26 1.47 9.81 -4.78
C GLN A 26 2.14 8.73 -3.93
N TYR A 27 2.65 7.66 -4.55
CA TYR A 27 3.38 6.58 -3.87
C TYR A 27 4.88 6.62 -4.16
N CYS A 28 5.34 7.42 -5.13
CA CYS A 28 6.75 7.53 -5.49
C CYS A 28 7.53 8.30 -4.41
N LEU A 29 8.61 7.71 -3.91
CA LEU A 29 9.44 8.32 -2.87
C LEU A 29 9.99 9.68 -3.30
N ASN A 30 10.38 9.85 -4.55
CA ASN A 30 10.90 11.13 -5.06
C ASN A 30 9.84 12.24 -5.12
N THR A 31 8.57 11.87 -5.19
CA THR A 31 7.45 12.83 -5.20
C THR A 31 6.99 13.13 -3.78
N VAL A 32 6.87 12.10 -2.94
CA VAL A 32 6.41 12.21 -1.55
C VAL A 32 7.49 12.81 -0.66
N GLN A 33 8.77 12.46 -0.90
CA GLN A 33 9.87 12.81 -0.03
C GLN A 33 11.17 13.11 -0.81
N ARG A 34 11.55 14.39 -0.81
CA ARG A 34 12.76 14.85 -1.51
C ARG A 34 14.07 14.60 -0.76
N LYS A 35 14.01 14.33 0.54
CA LYS A 35 15.20 14.16 1.38
C LYS A 35 15.91 12.83 1.13
N TYR A 36 15.17 11.82 0.70
CA TYR A 36 15.68 10.47 0.46
C TYR A 36 15.44 10.12 -1.01
N PRO A 37 16.34 10.52 -1.92
CA PRO A 37 16.22 10.22 -3.33
C PRO A 37 16.24 8.71 -3.54
N CYS A 38 15.37 8.23 -4.43
CA CYS A 38 15.27 6.84 -4.82
C CYS A 38 15.50 6.72 -6.33
N SER A 39 16.35 5.81 -6.75
CA SER A 39 16.67 5.53 -8.17
C SER A 39 16.39 4.08 -8.57
N ASP A 40 15.92 3.21 -7.67
CA ASP A 40 15.82 1.77 -7.86
C ASP A 40 15.14 1.36 -9.18
N CYS A 41 14.08 2.06 -9.58
CA CYS A 41 13.38 1.80 -10.83
C CYS A 41 14.19 2.23 -12.07
N ALA A 42 14.98 3.29 -11.98
CA ALA A 42 15.85 3.76 -13.06
C ALA A 42 17.07 2.85 -13.19
N ASP A 43 17.65 2.45 -12.05
CA ASP A 43 18.81 1.53 -11.99
C ASP A 43 18.45 0.15 -12.54
N ALA A 44 17.24 -0.33 -12.28
CA ALA A 44 16.73 -1.60 -12.82
C ALA A 44 16.37 -1.55 -14.33
N CYS A 45 16.37 -0.37 -14.96
CA CYS A 45 15.92 -0.22 -16.33
C CYS A 45 17.02 -0.56 -17.34
N PRO A 46 16.90 -1.67 -18.14
CA PRO A 46 17.92 -2.06 -19.11
C PRO A 46 18.03 -1.10 -20.30
N LYS A 47 17.14 -0.12 -20.40
CA LYS A 47 17.12 0.93 -21.42
C LYS A 47 17.57 2.29 -20.90
N ASN A 48 18.05 2.35 -19.65
CA ASN A 48 18.50 3.57 -18.97
C ASN A 48 17.46 4.71 -19.02
N ILE A 49 16.18 4.37 -18.90
CA ILE A 49 15.11 5.36 -18.80
C ILE A 49 15.11 5.90 -17.38
N ASP A 50 15.20 7.22 -17.23
CA ASP A 50 15.09 7.89 -15.93
C ASP A 50 13.64 7.90 -15.46
N ILE A 51 13.20 6.75 -14.92
CA ILE A 51 11.86 6.57 -14.37
C ILE A 51 11.69 7.31 -13.04
N ALA A 52 12.80 7.67 -12.39
CA ALA A 52 12.80 8.45 -11.15
C ALA A 52 12.61 9.96 -11.39
N ALA A 53 12.76 10.44 -12.63
CA ALA A 53 12.55 11.83 -12.99
C ALA A 53 11.12 12.31 -12.74
N LYS A 54 10.95 13.63 -12.56
CA LYS A 54 9.64 14.26 -12.42
C LYS A 54 8.76 14.03 -13.65
N GLU A 55 9.34 14.20 -14.83
CA GLU A 55 8.71 13.93 -16.12
C GLU A 55 9.45 12.77 -16.79
N ILE A 56 8.75 11.69 -17.09
CA ILE A 56 9.34 10.47 -17.61
C ILE A 56 9.20 10.45 -19.12
N SER A 57 10.33 10.30 -19.83
CA SER A 57 10.32 9.99 -21.25
C SER A 57 10.37 8.48 -21.46
N TRP A 58 9.26 7.88 -21.82
CA TRP A 58 9.16 6.43 -22.05
C TRP A 58 9.72 5.97 -23.42
N ARG A 59 10.40 6.87 -24.13
CA ARG A 59 10.98 6.53 -25.45
C ARG A 59 11.99 5.38 -25.32
N GLY A 60 11.75 4.32 -26.08
CA GLY A 60 12.60 3.12 -26.04
C GLY A 60 12.21 2.10 -24.96
N CYS A 61 11.14 2.31 -24.21
CA CYS A 61 10.62 1.32 -23.28
C CYS A 61 10.24 0.03 -24.02
N THR A 62 10.64 -1.11 -23.48
CA THR A 62 10.33 -2.45 -24.01
C THR A 62 9.24 -3.16 -23.21
N ASN A 63 8.62 -2.46 -22.27
CA ASN A 63 7.61 -3.00 -21.37
C ASN A 63 8.07 -4.29 -20.63
N CYS A 64 9.33 -4.31 -20.21
CA CYS A 64 9.91 -5.48 -19.51
C CYS A 64 9.46 -5.60 -18.04
N ASN A 65 8.84 -4.58 -17.49
CA ASN A 65 8.29 -4.51 -16.12
C ASN A 65 9.31 -4.71 -14.97
N LEU A 66 10.62 -4.64 -15.22
CA LEU A 66 11.64 -4.75 -14.17
C LEU A 66 11.56 -3.59 -13.17
N CYS A 67 11.20 -2.40 -13.63
CA CYS A 67 10.99 -1.23 -12.76
C CYS A 67 9.79 -1.42 -11.80
N VAL A 68 8.82 -2.27 -12.16
CA VAL A 68 7.66 -2.58 -11.30
C VAL A 68 8.11 -3.31 -10.04
N THR A 69 8.93 -4.36 -10.19
CA THR A 69 9.42 -5.16 -9.06
C THR A 69 10.53 -4.47 -8.28
N ALA A 70 11.31 -3.60 -8.94
CA ALA A 70 12.35 -2.81 -8.28
C ALA A 70 11.78 -1.68 -7.41
N CYS A 71 10.55 -1.24 -7.63
CA CYS A 71 9.96 -0.13 -6.87
C CYS A 71 9.63 -0.52 -5.43
N PRO A 72 10.32 0.03 -4.41
CA PRO A 72 10.13 -0.38 -3.01
C PRO A 72 8.75 0.00 -2.46
N THR A 73 8.10 1.00 -3.04
CA THR A 73 6.75 1.42 -2.66
C THR A 73 5.68 0.88 -3.59
N GLN A 74 6.04 0.04 -4.56
CA GLN A 74 5.10 -0.44 -5.58
C GLN A 74 4.31 0.69 -6.25
N ALA A 75 4.96 1.84 -6.47
CA ALA A 75 4.38 3.00 -7.15
C ALA A 75 4.28 2.80 -8.67
N ILE A 76 4.93 1.78 -9.22
CA ILE A 76 4.94 1.49 -10.64
C ILE A 76 4.12 0.24 -10.90
N HIS A 77 3.20 0.34 -11.85
CA HIS A 77 2.29 -0.73 -12.24
C HIS A 77 2.53 -1.12 -13.69
N GLU A 78 2.37 -2.39 -14.01
CA GLU A 78 2.44 -2.85 -15.40
C GLU A 78 1.30 -2.25 -16.23
N SER A 79 1.56 -2.03 -17.52
CA SER A 79 0.59 -1.48 -18.46
C SER A 79 -0.38 -2.53 -19.02
N SER A 80 -0.06 -3.82 -18.85
CA SER A 80 -0.85 -4.91 -19.41
C SER A 80 -1.42 -5.81 -18.32
N ALA A 81 -2.68 -6.19 -18.48
CA ALA A 81 -3.36 -7.17 -17.63
C ALA A 81 -2.77 -8.61 -17.74
N SER A 82 -1.56 -8.78 -18.29
CA SER A 82 -1.01 -10.10 -18.60
C SER A 82 -0.82 -10.96 -17.36
N LEU A 83 -0.31 -10.40 -16.27
CA LEU A 83 -0.10 -11.13 -15.02
C LEU A 83 -1.39 -11.29 -14.20
N ASP A 84 -2.25 -10.26 -14.17
CA ASP A 84 -3.57 -10.34 -13.54
C ASP A 84 -4.48 -11.32 -14.27
N THR A 85 -4.40 -11.31 -15.61
CA THR A 85 -5.06 -12.30 -16.47
C THR A 85 -4.55 -13.71 -16.19
N ALA A 86 -3.26 -13.85 -15.90
CA ALA A 86 -2.68 -15.13 -15.51
C ALA A 86 -3.25 -15.65 -14.20
N LEU A 87 -3.46 -14.79 -13.22
CA LEU A 87 -4.10 -15.14 -11.95
C LEU A 87 -5.56 -15.57 -12.17
N ALA A 88 -6.31 -14.81 -12.95
CA ALA A 88 -7.69 -15.14 -13.30
C ALA A 88 -7.78 -16.48 -14.05
N ASN A 89 -6.82 -16.78 -14.91
CA ASN A 89 -6.75 -18.01 -15.70
C ASN A 89 -6.09 -19.19 -14.95
N ALA A 90 -5.54 -18.99 -13.77
CA ALA A 90 -4.96 -20.07 -12.97
C ALA A 90 -6.00 -21.19 -12.70
N GLY A 91 -7.29 -20.84 -12.63
CA GLY A 91 -8.40 -21.81 -12.53
C GLY A 91 -8.53 -22.73 -13.74
N SER A 92 -8.25 -22.24 -14.96
CA SER A 92 -8.33 -23.00 -16.22
C SER A 92 -7.04 -23.74 -16.59
N ALA A 93 -5.91 -23.46 -15.91
CA ALA A 93 -4.71 -24.26 -16.01
C ALA A 93 -4.99 -25.70 -15.52
N GLY A 94 -4.25 -26.70 -16.00
CA GLY A 94 -4.37 -28.07 -15.51
C GLY A 94 -4.11 -28.19 -14.01
N ASP A 95 -3.36 -29.19 -13.59
CA ASP A 95 -3.02 -29.39 -12.18
C ASP A 95 -2.00 -28.37 -11.66
N VAL A 96 -1.22 -27.76 -12.54
CA VAL A 96 -0.18 -26.79 -12.23
C VAL A 96 -0.20 -25.59 -13.18
N VAL A 97 0.24 -24.42 -12.70
CA VAL A 97 0.45 -23.22 -13.51
C VAL A 97 1.92 -23.11 -13.90
N VAL A 98 2.21 -23.20 -15.18
CA VAL A 98 3.59 -23.06 -15.70
C VAL A 98 3.87 -21.61 -16.06
N VAL A 99 4.83 -21.02 -15.38
CA VAL A 99 5.29 -19.64 -15.56
C VAL A 99 6.70 -19.64 -16.13
N ALA A 100 6.93 -18.90 -17.20
CA ALA A 100 8.23 -18.81 -17.84
C ALA A 100 8.52 -17.42 -18.41
N CYS A 101 9.80 -17.12 -18.65
CA CYS A 101 10.22 -15.94 -19.37
C CYS A 101 10.16 -16.15 -20.90
N ASP A 102 10.35 -15.07 -21.66
CA ASP A 102 10.35 -15.09 -23.15
C ASP A 102 11.42 -16.01 -23.77
N GLN A 103 12.50 -16.27 -23.04
CA GLN A 103 13.55 -17.18 -23.51
C GLN A 103 13.14 -18.67 -23.45
N HIS A 104 12.07 -19.00 -22.76
CA HIS A 104 11.58 -20.37 -22.68
C HIS A 104 10.79 -20.78 -23.93
N LYS A 105 11.23 -21.83 -24.63
CA LYS A 105 10.64 -22.31 -25.89
C LYS A 105 9.47 -23.29 -25.71
N GLY A 106 9.20 -23.74 -24.47
CA GLY A 106 8.15 -24.72 -24.20
C GLY A 106 6.78 -24.11 -23.96
N GLN A 107 5.78 -24.98 -23.77
CA GLN A 107 4.42 -24.56 -23.37
C GLN A 107 4.43 -23.90 -22.00
N THR A 108 3.65 -22.86 -21.84
CA THR A 108 3.49 -22.08 -20.59
C THR A 108 2.05 -21.63 -20.47
N ASN A 109 1.54 -21.53 -19.24
CA ASN A 109 0.26 -20.88 -18.96
C ASN A 109 0.44 -19.36 -18.84
N VAL A 110 1.57 -18.94 -18.29
CA VAL A 110 1.93 -17.53 -18.07
C VAL A 110 3.30 -17.25 -18.68
N ARG A 111 3.39 -16.24 -19.51
CA ARG A 111 4.65 -15.76 -20.08
C ARG A 111 4.93 -14.34 -19.62
N ALA A 112 6.02 -14.16 -18.89
CA ALA A 112 6.55 -12.86 -18.52
C ALA A 112 7.79 -12.54 -19.37
N HIS A 113 8.11 -11.28 -19.56
CA HIS A 113 9.35 -10.88 -20.21
C HIS A 113 10.57 -11.46 -19.51
N CYS A 114 10.60 -11.34 -18.18
CA CYS A 114 11.56 -12.00 -17.30
C CYS A 114 10.83 -12.49 -16.03
N LEU A 115 11.28 -13.57 -15.43
CA LEU A 115 10.73 -14.00 -14.12
C LEU A 115 10.98 -12.96 -13.02
N ALA A 116 12.09 -12.20 -13.11
CA ALA A 116 12.38 -11.10 -12.18
C ALA A 116 11.36 -9.95 -12.25
N SER A 117 10.56 -9.86 -13.32
CA SER A 117 9.52 -8.84 -13.43
C SER A 117 8.20 -9.23 -12.78
N ILE A 118 8.13 -10.39 -12.13
CA ILE A 118 6.92 -10.86 -11.45
C ILE A 118 6.97 -10.42 -9.98
N PRO A 119 6.01 -9.60 -9.51
CA PRO A 119 5.88 -9.28 -8.10
C PRO A 119 5.70 -10.57 -7.27
N TRP A 120 6.41 -10.66 -6.15
CA TRP A 120 6.36 -11.87 -5.32
C TRP A 120 4.97 -12.14 -4.74
N GLU A 121 4.20 -11.10 -4.45
CA GLU A 121 2.80 -11.19 -4.00
C GLU A 121 1.93 -11.90 -5.05
N LEU A 122 2.12 -11.55 -6.31
CA LEU A 122 1.38 -12.18 -7.41
C LEU A 122 1.79 -13.65 -7.60
N ALA A 123 3.08 -13.95 -7.50
CA ALA A 123 3.56 -15.34 -7.54
C ALA A 123 3.01 -16.16 -6.37
N ALA A 124 2.93 -15.57 -5.17
CA ALA A 124 2.33 -16.20 -4.01
C ALA A 124 0.82 -16.41 -4.18
N ALA A 125 0.10 -15.43 -4.71
CA ALA A 125 -1.33 -15.54 -4.98
C ALA A 125 -1.65 -16.64 -6.01
N LEU A 126 -0.85 -16.74 -7.09
CA LEU A 126 -0.94 -17.87 -8.03
C LEU A 126 -0.73 -19.21 -7.32
N ALA A 127 0.30 -19.28 -6.47
CA ALA A 127 0.65 -20.49 -5.73
C ALA A 127 -0.37 -20.89 -4.64
N LEU A 128 -1.16 -19.96 -4.15
CA LEU A 128 -2.30 -20.23 -3.27
C LEU A 128 -3.43 -20.94 -4.03
N LYS A 129 -3.65 -20.55 -5.29
CA LYS A 129 -4.71 -21.16 -6.13
C LYS A 129 -4.31 -22.53 -6.68
N LYS A 130 -3.08 -22.67 -7.19
CA LYS A 130 -2.53 -23.93 -7.74
C LYS A 130 -1.01 -23.96 -7.62
N PRO A 131 -0.38 -25.16 -7.55
CA PRO A 131 1.07 -25.25 -7.59
C PRO A 131 1.64 -24.57 -8.84
N VAL A 132 2.69 -23.79 -8.66
CA VAL A 132 3.36 -23.00 -9.71
C VAL A 132 4.67 -23.65 -10.11
N VAL A 133 4.89 -23.78 -11.40
CA VAL A 133 6.17 -24.24 -11.95
C VAL A 133 6.92 -23.07 -12.58
N LEU A 134 7.97 -22.60 -11.91
CA LEU A 134 8.84 -21.56 -12.43
C LEU A 134 9.93 -22.16 -13.33
N LYS A 135 9.92 -21.83 -14.62
CA LYS A 135 10.89 -22.36 -15.59
C LYS A 135 12.23 -21.61 -15.54
N VAL A 136 12.94 -21.78 -14.43
CA VAL A 136 14.23 -21.11 -14.14
C VAL A 136 15.42 -21.67 -14.91
N LYS A 137 15.27 -22.73 -15.72
CA LYS A 137 16.41 -23.31 -16.47
C LYS A 137 17.06 -22.29 -17.41
N ALA A 138 16.25 -21.49 -18.09
CA ALA A 138 16.73 -20.44 -18.99
C ALA A 138 17.55 -19.35 -18.27
N CYS A 139 17.32 -19.14 -16.97
CA CYS A 139 18.07 -18.16 -16.16
C CYS A 139 19.54 -18.56 -15.99
N ARG A 140 19.88 -19.86 -16.09
CA ARG A 140 21.28 -20.33 -16.01
C ARG A 140 22.11 -19.93 -17.22
N GLU A 141 21.45 -19.76 -18.35
CA GLU A 141 22.04 -19.38 -19.65
C GLU A 141 21.83 -17.88 -19.94
N CYS A 142 21.16 -17.14 -19.01
CA CYS A 142 20.94 -15.72 -19.12
C CYS A 142 22.26 -14.97 -18.94
N GLN A 143 22.55 -14.07 -19.88
CA GLN A 143 23.79 -13.28 -19.86
C GLN A 143 23.74 -12.08 -18.90
N ASN A 144 22.58 -11.80 -18.33
CA ASN A 144 22.39 -10.69 -17.41
C ASN A 144 22.32 -11.19 -15.96
N ASP A 145 23.36 -10.88 -15.18
CA ASP A 145 23.51 -11.30 -13.80
C ASP A 145 22.48 -10.64 -12.87
N ASP A 146 22.17 -9.36 -13.08
CA ASP A 146 21.20 -8.62 -12.28
C ASP A 146 19.80 -9.23 -12.40
N LEU A 147 19.42 -9.71 -13.58
CA LEU A 147 18.15 -10.41 -13.77
C LEU A 147 18.10 -11.76 -13.05
N ARG A 148 19.26 -12.44 -12.93
CA ARG A 148 19.36 -13.68 -12.15
C ARG A 148 19.17 -13.41 -10.66
N GLU A 149 19.75 -12.35 -10.14
CA GLU A 149 19.56 -11.91 -8.75
C GLU A 149 18.08 -11.60 -8.48
N GLY A 150 17.41 -10.82 -9.31
CA GLY A 150 15.99 -10.54 -9.18
C GLY A 150 15.10 -11.80 -9.19
N VAL A 151 15.48 -12.86 -9.93
CA VAL A 151 14.77 -14.15 -9.86
C VAL A 151 15.02 -14.87 -8.52
N HIS A 152 16.22 -14.77 -7.97
CA HIS A 152 16.54 -15.31 -6.64
C HIS A 152 15.75 -14.57 -5.57
N ASP A 153 15.61 -13.25 -5.67
CA ASP A 153 14.84 -12.42 -4.74
C ASP A 153 13.35 -12.75 -4.78
N LEU A 154 12.80 -12.95 -5.98
CA LEU A 154 11.43 -13.45 -6.13
C LEU A 154 11.24 -14.78 -5.38
N ILE A 155 12.12 -15.77 -5.64
CA ILE A 155 12.05 -17.10 -5.04
C ILE A 155 12.20 -17.01 -3.51
N ASN A 156 13.15 -16.22 -3.03
CA ASN A 156 13.41 -16.05 -1.60
C ASN A 156 12.23 -15.35 -0.89
N SER A 157 11.62 -14.37 -1.52
CA SER A 157 10.45 -13.67 -0.98
C SER A 157 9.24 -14.61 -0.86
N VAL A 158 8.95 -15.39 -1.89
CA VAL A 158 7.87 -16.38 -1.87
C VAL A 158 8.17 -17.50 -0.86
N LYS A 159 9.44 -17.94 -0.76
CA LYS A 159 9.87 -18.95 0.23
C LYS A 159 9.75 -18.44 1.66
N ARG A 160 10.10 -17.17 1.92
CA ARG A 160 9.92 -16.53 3.23
C ARG A 160 8.44 -16.48 3.60
N PHE A 161 7.60 -16.08 2.64
CA PHE A 161 6.16 -15.96 2.85
C PHE A 161 5.52 -17.29 3.23
N PHE A 162 5.78 -18.38 2.49
CA PHE A 162 5.18 -19.69 2.76
C PHE A 162 5.90 -20.53 3.83
N GLY A 163 7.15 -20.17 4.15
CA GLY A 163 8.03 -21.08 4.86
C GLY A 163 8.52 -22.25 3.99
N PRO A 164 9.57 -22.98 4.42
CA PRO A 164 10.26 -23.95 3.56
C PRO A 164 9.40 -25.15 3.16
N GLU A 165 8.53 -25.63 4.03
CA GLU A 165 7.75 -26.86 3.76
C GLU A 165 6.55 -26.57 2.85
N GLU A 166 5.81 -25.48 3.08
CA GLU A 166 4.71 -25.10 2.23
C GLU A 166 5.18 -24.60 0.87
N PHE A 167 6.32 -23.92 0.82
CA PHE A 167 6.97 -23.53 -0.43
C PHE A 167 7.26 -24.73 -1.34
N LYS A 168 7.80 -25.84 -0.81
CA LYS A 168 8.09 -27.06 -1.58
C LYS A 168 6.84 -27.68 -2.21
N LYS A 169 5.70 -27.55 -1.55
CA LYS A 169 4.41 -28.08 -2.07
C LYS A 169 3.86 -27.21 -3.20
N ARG A 170 4.15 -25.90 -3.18
CA ARG A 170 3.50 -24.90 -4.03
C ARG A 170 4.36 -24.41 -5.18
N ILE A 171 5.69 -24.38 -5.02
CA ILE A 171 6.63 -23.84 -6.03
C ILE A 171 7.58 -24.92 -6.48
N HIS A 172 7.57 -25.18 -7.78
CA HIS A 172 8.38 -26.22 -8.41
C HIS A 172 9.24 -25.64 -9.54
N SER A 173 10.37 -26.24 -9.85
CA SER A 173 11.21 -25.92 -11.03
C SER A 173 10.88 -26.83 -12.23
N ARG A 174 10.17 -27.93 -12.00
CA ARG A 174 9.72 -28.90 -13.00
C ARG A 174 8.28 -29.28 -12.72
N VAL A 175 7.53 -29.66 -13.77
CA VAL A 175 6.19 -30.21 -13.60
C VAL A 175 6.32 -31.48 -12.76
N PRO A 176 5.58 -31.60 -11.63
CA PRO A 176 5.55 -32.81 -10.83
C PRO A 176 5.11 -34.02 -11.65
N GLU A 177 5.59 -35.19 -11.29
CA GLU A 177 5.24 -36.44 -11.97
C GLU A 177 3.73 -36.70 -11.87
N GLY A 178 3.10 -37.01 -12.99
CA GLY A 178 1.64 -37.21 -13.07
C GLY A 178 0.80 -35.94 -13.15
N ALA A 179 1.39 -34.74 -12.99
CA ALA A 179 0.66 -33.48 -13.13
C ALA A 179 0.63 -32.98 -14.59
N HIS A 180 -0.49 -32.37 -14.97
CA HIS A 180 -0.69 -31.81 -16.31
C HIS A 180 -0.76 -30.28 -16.25
N ALA A 181 0.02 -29.61 -17.12
CA ALA A 181 0.04 -28.13 -17.22
C ALA A 181 -1.21 -27.53 -17.90
N GLY A 182 -2.09 -28.34 -18.43
CA GLY A 182 -3.23 -27.88 -19.23
C GLY A 182 -2.82 -27.16 -20.52
N SER A 183 -3.70 -27.07 -21.48
CA SER A 183 -3.54 -26.13 -22.62
C SER A 183 -3.77 -24.72 -22.13
N GLY A 184 -2.86 -23.77 -22.47
CA GLY A 184 -3.04 -22.35 -22.13
C GLY A 184 -4.46 -21.86 -22.45
N ALA A 185 -4.96 -20.92 -21.65
CA ALA A 185 -6.31 -20.37 -21.80
C ALA A 185 -6.59 -19.92 -23.24
N SER A 186 -7.77 -20.25 -23.73
CA SER A 186 -8.25 -19.74 -25.02
C SER A 186 -8.24 -18.21 -25.00
N LYS A 187 -7.96 -17.55 -26.15
CA LYS A 187 -8.00 -16.07 -26.28
C LYS A 187 -9.32 -15.47 -25.75
N ARG A 188 -10.42 -16.21 -25.84
CA ARG A 188 -11.75 -15.78 -25.37
C ARG A 188 -11.86 -15.79 -23.86
N THR A 189 -11.38 -16.85 -23.18
CA THR A 189 -11.34 -16.93 -21.71
C THR A 189 -10.35 -15.95 -21.12
N ALA A 190 -9.24 -15.67 -21.81
CA ALA A 190 -8.30 -14.62 -21.44
C ALA A 190 -8.95 -13.23 -21.48
N PHE A 191 -9.75 -12.93 -22.50
CA PHE A 191 -10.46 -11.66 -22.64
C PHE A 191 -11.55 -11.49 -21.56
N GLU A 192 -12.35 -12.52 -21.34
CA GLU A 192 -13.41 -12.51 -20.31
C GLU A 192 -12.81 -12.39 -18.89
N GLY A 193 -11.70 -13.08 -18.62
CA GLY A 193 -10.93 -12.97 -17.37
C GLY A 193 -10.35 -11.57 -17.18
N ALA A 194 -9.72 -10.99 -18.21
CA ALA A 194 -9.19 -9.64 -18.19
C ALA A 194 -10.28 -8.60 -17.90
N MET A 195 -11.42 -8.69 -18.57
CA MET A 195 -12.55 -7.77 -18.35
C MET A 195 -13.13 -7.87 -16.95
N SER A 196 -13.25 -9.08 -16.39
CA SER A 196 -13.75 -9.27 -15.02
C SER A 196 -12.76 -8.76 -13.97
N THR A 197 -11.47 -8.92 -14.21
CA THR A 197 -10.40 -8.44 -13.31
C THR A 197 -10.27 -6.92 -13.40
N VAL A 198 -10.35 -6.32 -14.60
CA VAL A 198 -10.38 -4.87 -14.78
C VAL A 198 -11.57 -4.25 -14.08
N LYS A 199 -12.78 -4.82 -14.24
CA LYS A 199 -13.98 -4.32 -13.61
C LYS A 199 -13.89 -4.42 -12.07
N ARG A 200 -13.45 -5.56 -11.54
CA ARG A 200 -13.25 -5.80 -10.11
C ARG A 200 -12.16 -4.89 -9.55
N GLY A 201 -10.98 -4.83 -10.17
CA GLY A 201 -9.90 -3.97 -9.76
C GLY A 201 -10.26 -2.47 -9.81
N ALA A 202 -11.07 -2.02 -10.78
CA ALA A 202 -11.56 -0.65 -10.84
C ALA A 202 -12.61 -0.38 -9.74
N GLU A 203 -13.53 -1.32 -9.49
CA GLU A 203 -14.54 -1.20 -8.43
C GLU A 203 -13.89 -1.26 -7.04
N GLU A 204 -12.91 -2.12 -6.80
CA GLU A 204 -12.14 -2.19 -5.55
C GLU A 204 -11.21 -0.99 -5.38
N LEU A 205 -10.50 -0.56 -6.43
CA LEU A 205 -9.71 0.66 -6.38
C LEU A 205 -10.58 1.87 -6.01
N LEU A 206 -11.80 1.94 -6.55
CA LEU A 206 -12.76 3.01 -6.23
C LEU A 206 -13.30 2.88 -4.80
N SER A 207 -13.56 1.66 -4.31
CA SER A 207 -14.04 1.43 -2.94
C SER A 207 -12.94 1.62 -1.89
N ASP A 208 -11.70 1.22 -2.19
CA ASP A 208 -10.56 1.33 -1.28
C ASP A 208 -9.93 2.73 -1.26
N ILE A 209 -10.06 3.50 -2.35
CA ILE A 209 -9.63 4.90 -2.42
C ILE A 209 -10.47 5.77 -1.48
N ASP A 210 -11.71 5.41 -1.23
CA ASP A 210 -12.65 6.28 -0.53
C ASP A 210 -12.44 6.36 0.99
N LYS A 211 -11.72 5.41 1.63
CA LYS A 211 -11.70 5.38 3.10
C LYS A 211 -10.37 5.08 3.79
N GLN A 212 -9.21 5.47 3.24
CA GLN A 212 -7.87 5.17 3.81
C GLN A 212 -7.16 3.92 3.22
N GLY A 213 -7.71 3.27 2.21
CA GLY A 213 -7.20 2.04 1.64
C GLY A 213 -6.05 2.25 0.67
N ARG A 214 -4.85 2.53 1.14
CA ARG A 214 -3.65 2.66 0.32
C ARG A 214 -2.88 1.34 0.17
N VAL A 215 -3.59 0.22 0.10
CA VAL A 215 -2.93 -1.07 -0.15
C VAL A 215 -2.39 -1.09 -1.57
N SER A 216 -1.14 -1.52 -1.75
CA SER A 216 -0.59 -1.65 -3.10
C SER A 216 -1.33 -2.73 -3.89
N HIS A 217 -1.41 -2.56 -5.20
CA HIS A 217 -2.18 -3.44 -6.09
C HIS A 217 -1.87 -4.93 -5.90
N TYR A 218 -0.59 -5.32 -5.94
CA TYR A 218 -0.21 -6.73 -5.81
C TYR A 218 -0.46 -7.29 -4.40
N ARG A 219 -0.33 -6.44 -3.38
CA ARG A 219 -0.67 -6.80 -2.01
C ARG A 219 -2.18 -7.02 -1.86
N ALA A 220 -3.00 -6.19 -2.50
CA ALA A 220 -4.45 -6.36 -2.52
C ALA A 220 -4.86 -7.69 -3.15
N ILE A 221 -4.27 -8.06 -4.29
CA ILE A 221 -4.49 -9.36 -4.94
C ILE A 221 -4.15 -10.53 -4.01
N LEU A 222 -3.01 -10.47 -3.33
CA LEU A 222 -2.60 -11.52 -2.38
C LEU A 222 -3.58 -11.66 -1.22
N LEU A 223 -3.98 -10.53 -0.62
CA LEU A 223 -4.92 -10.52 0.51
C LEU A 223 -6.29 -11.05 0.09
N GLU A 224 -6.78 -10.66 -1.09
CA GLU A 224 -8.05 -11.17 -1.63
C GLU A 224 -8.00 -12.67 -1.86
N THR A 225 -6.92 -13.16 -2.49
CA THR A 225 -6.71 -14.60 -2.68
C THR A 225 -6.70 -15.36 -1.35
N LEU A 226 -6.12 -14.79 -0.31
CA LEU A 226 -6.15 -15.39 1.04
C LEU A 226 -7.55 -15.35 1.66
N ARG A 227 -8.35 -14.31 1.41
CA ARG A 227 -9.74 -14.20 1.91
C ARG A 227 -10.67 -15.24 1.28
N GLU A 228 -10.42 -15.60 0.01
CA GLU A 228 -11.17 -16.67 -0.68
C GLU A 228 -10.99 -18.04 -0.03
N ILE A 229 -9.93 -18.26 0.77
CA ILE A 229 -9.65 -19.52 1.46
C ILE A 229 -10.17 -19.45 2.89
N PRO A 230 -11.01 -20.41 3.35
CA PRO A 230 -11.42 -20.50 4.76
C PRO A 230 -10.23 -20.49 5.71
N GLU A 231 -10.33 -19.83 6.87
CA GLU A 231 -9.20 -19.62 7.77
C GLU A 231 -8.50 -20.92 8.19
N GLU A 232 -9.30 -21.96 8.44
CA GLU A 232 -8.84 -23.30 8.83
C GLU A 232 -8.05 -24.02 7.73
N GLU A 233 -8.30 -23.69 6.45
CA GLU A 233 -7.66 -24.29 5.28
C GLU A 233 -6.47 -23.45 4.78
N ARG A 234 -6.31 -22.20 5.28
CA ARG A 234 -5.21 -21.35 4.89
C ARG A 234 -3.87 -21.96 5.31
N PRO A 235 -2.83 -21.86 4.47
CA PRO A 235 -1.48 -22.17 4.92
C PRO A 235 -1.05 -21.19 6.00
N GLU A 236 -0.16 -21.62 6.88
CA GLU A 236 0.60 -20.68 7.70
C GLU A 236 1.53 -19.89 6.81
N VAL A 237 1.45 -18.56 6.87
CA VAL A 237 2.28 -17.65 6.09
C VAL A 237 2.96 -16.64 6.98
N THR A 238 4.11 -16.15 6.55
CA THR A 238 4.93 -15.22 7.32
C THR A 238 4.67 -13.79 6.86
N TRP A 239 4.26 -12.96 7.80
CA TRP A 239 4.16 -11.52 7.65
C TRP A 239 5.28 -10.82 8.39
N LEU A 240 5.71 -9.66 7.89
CA LEU A 240 6.61 -8.80 8.63
C LEU A 240 5.82 -7.79 9.44
N THR A 241 6.08 -7.75 10.73
CA THR A 241 5.60 -6.71 11.65
C THR A 241 6.73 -5.75 11.99
N LEU A 242 6.36 -4.52 12.31
CA LEU A 242 7.31 -3.50 12.70
C LEU A 242 7.70 -3.68 14.17
N THR A 243 9.01 -3.56 14.47
CA THR A 243 9.49 -3.51 15.86
C THR A 243 9.72 -2.05 16.27
N GLU A 244 9.40 -1.72 17.51
CA GLU A 244 9.60 -0.39 18.07
C GLU A 244 10.26 -0.48 19.45
N ASP A 245 11.07 0.52 19.82
CA ASP A 245 11.90 0.51 21.03
C ASP A 245 11.28 1.29 22.20
N GLY A 246 10.02 1.72 22.10
CA GLY A 246 9.31 2.47 23.14
C GLY A 246 9.76 3.93 23.27
N ASN A 247 10.57 4.45 22.32
CA ASN A 247 11.08 5.81 22.33
C ASN A 247 10.24 6.82 21.52
N CYS A 248 9.10 6.38 21.00
CA CYS A 248 8.24 7.22 20.19
C CYS A 248 7.79 8.48 20.94
N ARG A 249 8.01 9.64 20.36
CA ARG A 249 7.56 10.95 20.87
C ARG A 249 6.28 11.47 20.24
N GLY A 250 5.63 10.70 19.38
CA GLY A 250 4.38 11.10 18.73
C GLY A 250 4.52 12.18 17.64
N CYS A 251 5.69 12.32 17.00
CA CYS A 251 5.93 13.39 16.01
C CYS A 251 5.24 13.19 14.66
N GLU A 252 4.57 12.06 14.44
CA GLU A 252 3.81 11.68 13.23
C GLU A 252 4.63 11.65 11.91
N ILE A 253 5.96 11.78 11.95
CA ILE A 253 6.77 11.79 10.72
C ILE A 253 6.58 10.47 9.96
N CYS A 254 6.73 9.33 10.62
CA CYS A 254 6.58 8.01 10.01
C CYS A 254 5.19 7.76 9.42
N SER A 255 4.14 8.22 10.09
CA SER A 255 2.76 8.13 9.61
C SER A 255 2.53 8.99 8.35
N LYS A 256 2.98 10.25 8.39
CA LYS A 256 2.85 11.19 7.26
C LYS A 256 3.72 10.81 6.07
N MET A 257 4.85 10.16 6.32
CA MET A 257 5.79 9.73 5.28
C MET A 257 5.41 8.40 4.64
N CYS A 258 4.61 7.58 5.30
CA CYS A 258 4.22 6.27 4.77
C CYS A 258 3.30 6.42 3.54
N PRO A 259 3.75 6.01 2.32
CA PRO A 259 2.93 6.18 1.11
C PRO A 259 1.63 5.36 1.18
N HIS A 260 1.66 4.24 1.89
CA HIS A 260 0.54 3.31 2.00
C HIS A 260 -0.26 3.47 3.29
N GLY A 261 0.07 4.45 4.16
CA GLY A 261 -0.64 4.64 5.42
C GLY A 261 -0.60 3.41 6.34
N ALA A 262 0.49 2.65 6.30
CA ALA A 262 0.67 1.47 7.15
C ALA A 262 0.94 1.81 8.62
N ILE A 263 1.21 3.07 8.94
CA ILE A 263 1.49 3.56 10.27
C ILE A 263 0.50 4.66 10.62
N GLU A 264 -0.13 4.52 11.78
CA GLU A 264 -1.02 5.51 12.35
C GLU A 264 -0.58 5.78 13.80
N LEU A 265 -0.63 7.03 14.21
CA LEU A 265 -0.46 7.40 15.60
C LEU A 265 -1.81 7.82 16.18
N ARG A 266 -2.37 6.99 17.03
CA ARG A 266 -3.60 7.28 17.74
C ARG A 266 -3.29 8.10 18.99
N ILE A 267 -3.54 9.39 18.92
CA ILE A 267 -3.42 10.35 20.03
C ILE A 267 -4.74 11.14 20.06
N PRO A 268 -5.77 10.63 20.77
CA PRO A 268 -7.15 11.13 20.63
C PRO A 268 -7.29 12.64 20.83
N GLU A 269 -6.67 13.18 21.85
CA GLU A 269 -6.74 14.61 22.18
C GLU A 269 -6.11 15.48 21.08
N TYR A 270 -5.00 15.01 20.51
CA TYR A 270 -4.33 15.71 19.42
C TYR A 270 -5.16 15.65 18.13
N ALA A 271 -5.73 14.51 17.81
CA ALA A 271 -6.58 14.32 16.64
C ALA A 271 -7.81 15.24 16.72
N ALA A 272 -8.50 15.28 17.86
CA ALA A 272 -9.64 16.17 18.10
C ALA A 272 -9.25 17.64 17.92
N GLU A 273 -8.11 18.08 18.47
CA GLU A 273 -7.64 19.45 18.32
C GLU A 273 -7.28 19.79 16.85
N GLN A 274 -6.70 18.86 16.10
CA GLN A 274 -6.43 19.07 14.67
C GLN A 274 -7.74 19.22 13.87
N LYS A 275 -8.76 18.43 14.15
CA LYS A 275 -10.07 18.52 13.50
C LYS A 275 -10.75 19.86 13.83
N ARG A 276 -10.73 20.32 15.08
CA ARG A 276 -11.26 21.64 15.46
C ARG A 276 -10.58 22.77 14.66
N ARG A 277 -9.25 22.74 14.58
CA ARG A 277 -8.48 23.72 13.80
C ARG A 277 -8.75 23.65 12.31
N GLU A 278 -9.03 22.48 11.78
CA GLU A 278 -9.37 22.29 10.36
C GLU A 278 -10.74 22.91 10.06
N VAL A 279 -11.76 22.62 10.87
CA VAL A 279 -13.09 23.24 10.76
C VAL A 279 -12.97 24.77 10.79
N GLU A 280 -12.22 25.32 11.74
CA GLU A 280 -12.04 26.77 11.84
C GLU A 280 -11.33 27.37 10.63
N ARG A 281 -10.28 26.71 10.13
CA ARG A 281 -9.52 27.16 8.95
C ARG A 281 -10.40 27.13 7.70
N GLU A 282 -11.17 26.07 7.51
CA GLU A 282 -12.00 25.91 6.33
C GLU A 282 -13.14 26.93 6.29
N VAL A 283 -13.79 27.17 7.43
CA VAL A 283 -14.80 28.22 7.56
C VAL A 283 -14.22 29.60 7.24
N LYS A 284 -13.02 29.92 7.76
CA LYS A 284 -12.34 31.20 7.46
C LYS A 284 -11.91 31.33 6.01
N ARG A 285 -11.46 30.22 5.39
CA ARG A 285 -10.95 30.23 4.01
C ARG A 285 -12.02 30.53 2.97
N ARG A 286 -13.22 30.09 3.18
CA ARG A 286 -14.28 30.16 2.16
C ARG A 286 -14.83 31.56 1.93
N LYS A 287 -14.62 32.53 2.82
CA LYS A 287 -15.05 33.93 2.70
C LYS A 287 -16.55 34.13 2.43
N ILE A 288 -17.34 33.10 2.48
CA ILE A 288 -18.80 33.06 2.35
C ILE A 288 -19.38 32.32 3.55
N PRO A 289 -20.61 32.57 3.96
CA PRO A 289 -21.27 31.79 4.99
C PRO A 289 -21.30 30.30 4.60
N VAL A 290 -20.90 29.43 5.51
CA VAL A 290 -20.80 27.97 5.28
C VAL A 290 -21.52 27.23 6.39
N ILE A 291 -22.35 26.28 6.01
CA ILE A 291 -22.92 25.28 6.91
C ILE A 291 -21.89 24.11 6.99
N VAL A 292 -21.52 23.72 8.19
CA VAL A 292 -20.66 22.59 8.46
C VAL A 292 -21.51 21.46 9.01
N GLU A 293 -21.53 20.33 8.34
CA GLU A 293 -22.30 19.17 8.77
C GLU A 293 -21.37 17.99 9.02
N PRO A 294 -21.47 17.30 10.17
CA PRO A 294 -20.76 16.05 10.37
C PRO A 294 -21.31 15.00 9.40
N SER A 295 -20.44 14.35 8.66
CA SER A 295 -20.76 13.22 7.80
C SER A 295 -20.17 11.96 8.43
N GLY A 296 -21.01 11.09 8.99
CA GLY A 296 -20.62 9.77 9.48
C GLY A 296 -20.55 8.80 8.32
N SER A 297 -19.51 7.99 8.27
CA SER A 297 -19.52 6.77 7.47
C SER A 297 -19.88 5.60 8.38
N ASP A 298 -20.83 4.77 7.97
CA ASP A 298 -21.37 3.63 8.73
C ASP A 298 -20.31 2.58 9.16
N SER A 299 -19.04 2.78 8.87
CA SER A 299 -17.98 1.80 9.12
C SER A 299 -16.65 2.35 9.66
N SER A 300 -16.52 3.66 9.92
CA SER A 300 -15.31 4.23 10.52
C SER A 300 -15.65 5.04 11.77
N ASP A 301 -14.94 4.80 12.87
CA ASP A 301 -15.02 5.56 14.12
C ASP A 301 -14.51 7.01 13.96
N GLU A 302 -14.43 7.53 12.74
CA GLU A 302 -13.83 8.81 12.41
C GLU A 302 -14.89 9.76 11.81
N VAL A 303 -15.16 10.87 12.49
CA VAL A 303 -16.04 11.92 12.01
C VAL A 303 -15.36 12.74 10.92
N SER A 304 -16.00 12.85 9.77
CA SER A 304 -15.64 13.77 8.67
C SER A 304 -16.65 14.91 8.57
N PHE A 305 -16.33 15.96 7.80
CA PHE A 305 -17.19 17.13 7.68
C PHE A 305 -17.43 17.50 6.23
N THR A 306 -18.68 17.79 5.91
CA THR A 306 -19.06 18.44 4.66
C THR A 306 -19.25 19.94 4.87
N TYR A 307 -18.89 20.73 3.86
CA TYR A 307 -18.93 22.19 3.91
C TYR A 307 -19.74 22.68 2.73
N GLN A 308 -20.95 23.16 2.98
CA GLN A 308 -21.85 23.69 1.96
C GLN A 308 -21.99 25.18 2.07
N ALA A 309 -22.12 25.90 0.94
CA ALA A 309 -22.44 27.30 0.96
C ALA A 309 -23.85 27.51 1.57
N ALA A 310 -23.95 28.38 2.55
CA ALA A 310 -25.24 28.64 3.18
C ALA A 310 -26.19 29.29 2.18
N PRO A 311 -27.47 28.89 2.14
CA PRO A 311 -28.51 29.56 1.34
C PRO A 311 -28.61 31.04 1.66
N ALA A 312 -29.02 31.85 0.69
CA ALA A 312 -29.24 33.28 0.91
C ALA A 312 -30.30 33.48 2.01
N GLY A 313 -29.97 34.31 3.02
CA GLY A 313 -30.86 34.57 4.15
C GLY A 313 -30.67 33.66 5.36
N THR A 314 -29.71 32.74 5.34
CA THR A 314 -29.36 31.95 6.53
C THR A 314 -28.89 32.84 7.65
N SER A 315 -29.52 32.71 8.84
CA SER A 315 -29.20 33.54 10.00
C SER A 315 -27.81 33.22 10.57
N THR A 316 -27.16 34.19 11.19
CA THR A 316 -25.90 33.99 11.91
C THR A 316 -26.05 32.99 13.03
N GLN A 317 -27.20 32.86 13.64
CA GLN A 317 -27.51 31.87 14.66
C GLN A 317 -27.49 30.45 14.07
N ALA A 318 -28.12 30.19 12.93
CA ALA A 318 -28.10 28.89 12.27
C ALA A 318 -26.68 28.44 11.87
N LEU A 319 -25.83 29.40 11.44
CA LEU A 319 -24.41 29.11 11.15
C LEU A 319 -23.61 28.77 12.41
N SER A 320 -23.93 29.43 13.55
CA SER A 320 -23.29 29.10 14.84
C SER A 320 -23.71 27.71 15.31
N GLU A 321 -25.00 27.41 15.25
CA GLU A 321 -25.56 26.12 15.64
C GLU A 321 -24.97 24.96 14.83
N ALA A 322 -24.83 25.14 13.52
CA ALA A 322 -24.17 24.13 12.65
C ALA A 322 -22.70 23.92 13.03
N LYS A 323 -21.96 24.98 13.33
CA LYS A 323 -20.58 24.89 13.81
C LYS A 323 -20.50 24.21 15.18
N GLU A 324 -21.38 24.54 16.10
CA GLU A 324 -21.43 23.90 17.43
C GLU A 324 -21.76 22.42 17.34
N ALA A 325 -22.67 22.01 16.44
CA ALA A 325 -22.94 20.59 16.18
C ALA A 325 -21.75 19.86 15.64
N ALA A 326 -20.95 20.48 14.74
CA ALA A 326 -19.72 19.90 14.23
C ALA A 326 -18.65 19.74 15.34
N LEU A 327 -18.54 20.70 16.25
CA LEU A 327 -17.63 20.62 17.40
C LEU A 327 -18.08 19.54 18.40
N ALA A 328 -19.37 19.42 18.66
CA ALA A 328 -19.93 18.38 19.53
C ALA A 328 -19.67 16.97 18.98
N ALA A 329 -19.77 16.79 17.67
CA ALA A 329 -19.43 15.51 17.02
C ALA A 329 -17.93 15.12 17.20
N ILE A 330 -17.02 16.11 17.20
CA ILE A 330 -15.59 15.89 17.51
C ILE A 330 -15.43 15.46 18.98
N ASP A 331 -16.18 16.06 19.90
CA ASP A 331 -16.08 15.71 21.33
C ASP A 331 -16.65 14.32 21.63
N GLU A 332 -17.69 13.90 20.92
CA GLU A 332 -18.23 12.55 21.00
C GLU A 332 -17.24 11.50 20.48
N GLU A 333 -16.61 11.75 19.32
CA GLU A 333 -15.54 10.91 18.79
C GLU A 333 -14.35 10.84 19.74
N LEU A 334 -13.94 11.97 20.33
CA LEU A 334 -12.87 12.03 21.31
C LEU A 334 -13.17 11.15 22.53
N ALA A 335 -14.38 11.22 23.06
CA ALA A 335 -14.79 10.40 24.21
C ALA A 335 -14.71 8.89 23.89
N CYS A 336 -15.12 8.49 22.68
CA CYS A 336 -14.99 7.13 22.22
C CYS A 336 -13.51 6.70 22.09
N ASN A 337 -12.67 7.53 21.49
CA ASN A 337 -11.27 7.21 21.22
C ASN A 337 -10.37 7.25 22.46
N ILE A 338 -10.68 8.06 23.47
CA ILE A 338 -9.97 8.07 24.76
C ILE A 338 -10.01 6.69 25.41
N SER A 339 -11.13 5.98 25.32
CA SER A 339 -11.26 4.64 25.89
C SER A 339 -10.30 3.62 25.26
N ARG A 340 -9.86 3.83 24.02
CA ARG A 340 -8.89 3.00 23.31
C ARG A 340 -7.43 3.34 23.67
N GLY A 341 -7.19 4.47 24.34
CA GLY A 341 -5.87 4.96 24.72
C GLY A 341 -5.00 5.42 23.53
N GLN A 342 -3.80 5.88 23.87
CA GLN A 342 -2.82 6.30 22.89
C GLN A 342 -2.04 5.09 22.37
N ALA A 343 -1.83 5.00 21.05
CA ALA A 343 -1.11 3.90 20.44
C ALA A 343 -0.35 4.31 19.16
N PHE A 344 0.76 3.61 18.95
CA PHE A 344 1.40 3.47 17.65
C PHE A 344 0.77 2.25 16.98
N VAL A 345 0.08 2.44 15.88
CA VAL A 345 -0.65 1.39 15.17
C VAL A 345 0.07 1.08 13.88
N TYR A 346 0.35 -0.20 13.65
CA TYR A 346 0.98 -0.69 12.44
C TYR A 346 0.09 -1.72 11.73
N ASP A 347 -0.11 -1.53 10.44
CA ASP A 347 -0.88 -2.40 9.55
C ASP A 347 0.05 -3.13 8.57
N ALA A 348 0.37 -4.39 8.85
CA ALA A 348 1.22 -5.22 8.02
C ALA A 348 0.62 -5.50 6.62
N SER A 349 -0.70 -5.41 6.48
CA SER A 349 -1.37 -5.61 5.19
C SER A 349 -1.04 -4.53 4.18
N ARG A 350 -0.73 -3.32 4.64
CA ARG A 350 -0.42 -2.15 3.82
C ARG A 350 1.08 -1.94 3.59
N CYS A 351 1.93 -2.52 4.44
CA CYS A 351 3.36 -2.25 4.40
C CYS A 351 4.05 -2.94 3.22
N THR A 352 4.74 -2.17 2.38
CA THR A 352 5.60 -2.67 1.29
C THR A 352 7.07 -2.81 1.70
N GLN A 353 7.40 -2.53 2.96
CA GLN A 353 8.77 -2.65 3.52
C GLN A 353 9.79 -1.69 2.87
N CYS A 354 9.34 -0.55 2.37
CA CYS A 354 10.20 0.43 1.71
C CYS A 354 11.24 1.12 2.64
N GLY A 355 11.18 0.90 3.95
CA GLY A 355 12.15 1.43 4.93
C GLY A 355 12.01 2.91 5.27
N LEU A 356 11.14 3.67 4.59
CA LEU A 356 11.07 5.12 4.75
C LEU A 356 10.77 5.56 6.19
N CYS A 357 9.90 4.85 6.90
CA CYS A 357 9.57 5.11 8.30
C CYS A 357 10.79 4.93 9.21
N TYR A 358 11.60 3.90 8.98
CA TYR A 358 12.86 3.65 9.68
C TYR A 358 13.86 4.77 9.44
N MET A 359 14.14 5.10 8.18
CA MET A 359 15.09 6.16 7.81
C MET A 359 14.68 7.55 8.27
N SER A 360 13.39 7.83 8.39
CA SER A 360 12.87 9.15 8.74
C SER A 360 12.58 9.34 10.22
N CYS A 361 12.68 8.31 11.05
CA CYS A 361 12.43 8.40 12.48
C CYS A 361 13.56 9.17 13.20
N PRO A 362 13.30 10.35 13.79
CA PRO A 362 14.34 11.14 14.44
C PRO A 362 14.76 10.58 15.80
N GLU A 363 13.99 9.64 16.36
CA GLU A 363 14.24 9.02 17.67
C GLU A 363 14.75 7.58 17.51
N GLU A 364 14.99 7.13 16.26
CA GLU A 364 15.40 5.74 15.97
C GLU A 364 14.49 4.68 16.62
N ASN A 365 13.21 5.06 16.88
CA ASN A 365 12.26 4.21 17.58
C ASN A 365 11.84 2.98 16.78
N ILE A 366 12.03 2.97 15.49
CA ILE A 366 11.68 1.86 14.62
C ILE A 366 12.93 1.00 14.45
N GLY A 367 12.96 -0.15 15.14
CA GLY A 367 14.11 -1.04 15.17
C GLY A 367 14.24 -1.97 13.93
N GLY A 368 13.19 -2.05 13.11
CA GLY A 368 13.17 -2.91 11.93
C GLY A 368 11.88 -3.72 11.81
N TRP A 369 12.02 -4.94 11.31
CA TRP A 369 10.88 -5.86 11.13
C TRP A 369 11.16 -7.19 11.81
N ALA A 370 10.12 -7.76 12.42
CA ALA A 370 10.10 -9.13 12.94
C ALA A 370 9.15 -9.99 12.11
N GLU A 371 9.38 -11.28 12.07
CA GLU A 371 8.54 -12.25 11.37
C GLU A 371 7.44 -12.79 12.27
N ILE A 372 6.20 -12.79 11.79
CA ILE A 372 5.05 -13.43 12.43
C ILE A 372 4.46 -14.45 11.47
N THR A 373 4.46 -15.72 11.86
CA THR A 373 3.85 -16.80 11.09
C THR A 373 2.44 -17.06 11.61
N THR A 374 1.45 -17.03 10.71
CA THR A 374 0.04 -17.16 11.08
C THR A 374 -0.83 -17.61 9.90
N ARG A 375 -1.97 -18.24 10.18
CA ARG A 375 -3.05 -18.49 9.21
C ARG A 375 -4.00 -17.31 9.08
N LYS A 376 -4.03 -16.43 10.09
CA LYS A 376 -4.88 -15.24 10.07
C LYS A 376 -4.37 -14.21 9.08
N LEU A 377 -5.27 -13.45 8.51
CA LEU A 377 -4.89 -12.24 7.80
C LEU A 377 -4.19 -11.29 8.76
N PRO A 378 -3.22 -10.51 8.27
CA PRO A 378 -2.49 -9.59 9.15
C PRO A 378 -3.46 -8.59 9.76
N ALA A 379 -3.47 -8.56 11.08
CA ALA A 379 -4.21 -7.56 11.85
C ALA A 379 -3.33 -6.33 12.10
N LYS A 380 -3.97 -5.23 12.44
CA LYS A 380 -3.25 -4.07 12.98
C LYS A 380 -2.60 -4.47 14.31
N VAL A 381 -1.32 -4.13 14.47
CA VAL A 381 -0.57 -4.30 15.71
C VAL A 381 -0.52 -2.95 16.41
N GLU A 382 -0.88 -2.92 17.69
CA GLU A 382 -0.88 -1.71 18.50
C GLU A 382 0.20 -1.78 19.58
N HIS A 383 1.03 -0.75 19.62
CA HIS A 383 2.01 -0.54 20.68
C HIS A 383 1.57 0.66 21.51
N GLY A 384 1.54 0.52 22.83
CA GLY A 384 1.15 1.60 23.74
C GLY A 384 2.06 2.83 23.55
N LEU A 385 1.45 4.01 23.47
CA LEU A 385 2.14 5.28 23.31
C LEU A 385 1.91 6.14 24.55
N ALA A 386 2.97 6.72 25.11
CA ALA A 386 2.88 7.61 26.27
C ALA A 386 3.43 9.00 25.90
N VAL A 387 2.55 9.86 25.39
CA VAL A 387 2.89 11.24 25.02
C VAL A 387 1.94 12.23 25.69
N GLN A 388 2.39 13.48 25.81
CA GLN A 388 1.57 14.60 26.28
C GLN A 388 1.49 15.66 25.19
N LEU A 389 0.48 16.51 25.24
CA LEU A 389 0.37 17.68 24.38
C LEU A 389 1.13 18.85 25.01
N CYS A 390 1.97 19.50 24.23
CA CYS A 390 2.68 20.68 24.66
C CYS A 390 1.72 21.86 24.92
N GLU A 391 1.72 22.41 26.14
CA GLU A 391 0.85 23.54 26.52
C GLU A 391 0.99 24.77 25.61
N LYS A 392 2.20 24.99 25.04
CA LYS A 392 2.46 26.17 24.18
C LYS A 392 2.04 25.96 22.73
N CYS A 393 2.33 24.79 22.11
CA CYS A 393 2.11 24.57 20.67
C CYS A 393 1.09 23.48 20.35
N GLY A 394 0.60 22.76 21.35
CA GLY A 394 -0.37 21.66 21.20
C GLY A 394 0.16 20.41 20.48
N ARG A 395 1.46 20.34 20.17
CA ARG A 395 2.04 19.16 19.51
C ARG A 395 2.35 18.06 20.53
N PRO A 396 2.18 16.79 20.18
CA PRO A 396 2.56 15.69 21.05
C PRO A 396 4.08 15.64 21.24
N PHE A 397 4.50 15.25 22.44
CA PHE A 397 5.90 14.99 22.78
C PHE A 397 5.98 13.98 23.93
N LYS A 398 7.10 13.28 24.05
CA LYS A 398 7.39 12.41 25.19
C LYS A 398 7.96 13.26 26.32
N PRO A 399 7.24 13.47 27.45
CA PRO A 399 7.72 14.29 28.55
C PRO A 399 8.85 13.55 29.29
N LYS A 400 9.84 14.30 29.74
CA LYS A 400 10.67 13.91 30.88
C LYS A 400 9.96 14.44 32.12
N ALA A 401 10.21 13.86 33.29
CA ALA A 401 9.52 14.22 34.52
C ALA A 401 9.13 15.71 34.63
N ASP A 402 7.86 15.98 34.87
CA ASP A 402 7.26 17.32 35.07
C ASP A 402 7.34 18.32 33.89
N GLU A 403 7.75 17.90 32.69
CA GLU A 403 7.79 18.79 31.53
C GLU A 403 6.36 18.94 30.93
N THR A 404 5.87 20.20 30.86
CA THR A 404 4.59 20.52 30.19
C THR A 404 4.81 21.11 28.78
N LYS A 405 6.06 21.38 28.40
CA LYS A 405 6.42 21.97 27.11
C LYS A 405 7.44 21.13 26.37
N CYS A 406 7.24 20.97 25.06
CA CYS A 406 8.21 20.27 24.21
C CYS A 406 9.54 21.03 24.16
N ALA A 407 10.63 20.33 23.86
CA ALA A 407 12.02 20.90 23.85
C ALA A 407 12.15 22.16 22.96
N ALA A 408 11.43 22.21 21.83
CA ALA A 408 11.44 23.41 20.97
C ALA A 408 10.79 24.62 21.65
N CYS A 409 9.66 24.43 22.34
CA CYS A 409 8.96 25.50 23.04
C CYS A 409 9.64 25.92 24.34
N SER A 410 10.34 25.01 25.02
CA SER A 410 11.15 25.31 26.20
C SER A 410 12.33 26.21 25.85
N ARG A 411 13.02 25.94 24.73
CA ARG A 411 14.14 26.77 24.25
C ARG A 411 13.69 28.18 23.88
N MET A 412 12.52 28.35 23.28
CA MET A 412 11.95 29.64 22.87
C MET A 412 11.43 30.49 24.05
N SER A 413 11.41 29.99 25.27
CA SER A 413 11.07 30.76 26.47
C SER A 413 12.27 31.45 27.12
N PHE A 414 13.47 31.23 26.58
CA PHE A 414 14.70 31.86 27.04
C PHE A 414 15.18 33.01 26.10
N LEU A 415 14.41 33.32 25.06
CA LEU A 415 14.59 34.49 24.18
C LEU A 415 13.49 35.51 24.42
#